data_075ac4e914eb348afb75970acb6de9af
#
_entry.id   075ac4e914eb348afb75970acb6de9af
#
_cell.length_a   1.000
_cell.length_b   1.000
_cell.length_c   1.000
_cell.angle_alpha   90.00
_cell.angle_beta   90.00
_cell.angle_gamma   90.00
#
_symmetry.space_group_name_H-M   'P 1'
#
loop_
_entity.id
_entity.type
_entity.pdbx_description
1 polymer ?
#
loop_
_entity_poly.entity_id
_entity_poly.type
_entity_poly.pdbx_seq_one_letter_code
_entity_poly.pdbx_strand_id
1 'polypeptide(L)'
;MSVDHYENFPVASILCPPALRPAVVALYHYARTADDIADEGPGTPEQRRALLQRYRQCLLAAVGQAEANENTGPTPRPPGGAGQDQPGWPEVFEPLGRVVQQHGLPVQALLDLLDAFEQDTHNPPYPDRAALMDYCRRSANPVGRLLLHLYGVNDAASLAQSDAICTALQLINFWQDFSRDHPVGRCYLPHADAQAHGLNPQVLCALHDSPATQALVRELVGWARQLMTQGQGLAPRLPGRVGWELRLVVQGGLRILDKIEALQYRSLGQRPRLHMWDVPLMLWRAARMRA
;
A
#
# COMPACT_ATOMS: atom_id res chain seq x y z
N MET A 1 -7.13 0.32 -22.27
CA MET A 1 -6.93 -0.27 -20.94
C MET A 1 -7.48 0.71 -19.94
N SER A 2 -8.58 0.34 -19.32
CA SER A 2 -9.33 1.19 -18.37
C SER A 2 -8.56 1.22 -17.05
N VAL A 3 -8.24 2.41 -16.56
CA VAL A 3 -7.55 2.63 -15.28
C VAL A 3 -8.63 2.78 -14.21
N ASP A 4 -9.33 1.70 -13.89
CA ASP A 4 -10.48 1.74 -12.97
C ASP A 4 -10.16 1.35 -11.51
N HIS A 5 -8.87 1.15 -11.15
CA HIS A 5 -8.44 0.84 -9.78
C HIS A 5 -7.53 1.93 -9.21
N TYR A 6 -8.12 3.09 -8.92
CA TYR A 6 -7.46 4.30 -8.41
C TYR A 6 -7.30 4.31 -6.88
N GLU A 7 -7.31 3.15 -6.20
CA GLU A 7 -7.61 3.17 -4.76
C GLU A 7 -6.40 3.35 -3.84
N ASN A 8 -5.15 2.98 -4.24
CA ASN A 8 -4.02 3.03 -3.29
C ASN A 8 -2.70 3.62 -3.82
N PHE A 9 -2.60 3.93 -5.11
CA PHE A 9 -1.40 4.52 -5.71
C PHE A 9 -1.82 5.65 -6.66
N PRO A 10 -1.29 6.86 -6.53
CA PRO A 10 -1.48 7.88 -7.55
C PRO A 10 -0.64 7.54 -8.79
N VAL A 11 -1.01 6.44 -9.48
CA VAL A 11 -0.30 5.98 -10.66
C VAL A 11 -0.48 7.01 -11.76
N ALA A 12 0.62 7.60 -12.18
CA ALA A 12 0.66 8.60 -13.25
C ALA A 12 -0.26 9.81 -13.00
N SER A 13 -0.42 10.24 -11.74
CA SER A 13 -1.01 11.54 -11.44
C SER A 13 -0.37 12.61 -12.34
N ILE A 14 -1.19 13.52 -12.85
CA ILE A 14 -0.71 14.69 -13.61
C ILE A 14 0.32 15.51 -12.79
N LEU A 15 0.32 15.33 -11.46
CA LEU A 15 1.24 15.97 -10.53
C LEU A 15 2.59 15.26 -10.44
N CYS A 16 2.70 13.98 -10.82
CA CYS A 16 3.99 13.28 -10.87
C CYS A 16 4.93 13.93 -11.90
N PRO A 17 6.18 14.28 -11.52
CA PRO A 17 7.15 14.83 -12.44
C PRO A 17 7.35 13.94 -13.67
N PRO A 18 7.31 14.47 -14.90
CA PRO A 18 7.39 13.65 -16.12
C PRO A 18 8.61 12.73 -16.17
N ALA A 19 9.75 13.19 -15.66
CA ALA A 19 11.00 12.40 -15.63
C ALA A 19 10.92 11.17 -14.72
N LEU A 20 10.07 11.18 -13.68
CA LEU A 20 9.92 10.08 -12.72
C LEU A 20 8.73 9.16 -13.03
N ARG A 21 7.85 9.54 -13.97
CA ARG A 21 6.70 8.71 -14.34
C ARG A 21 7.06 7.28 -14.76
N PRO A 22 8.11 7.04 -15.59
CA PRO A 22 8.49 5.67 -15.93
C PRO A 22 8.85 4.84 -14.70
N ALA A 23 9.55 5.44 -13.72
CA ALA A 23 9.91 4.76 -12.47
C ALA A 23 8.67 4.43 -11.63
N VAL A 24 7.75 5.39 -11.45
CA VAL A 24 6.50 5.18 -10.72
C VAL A 24 5.63 4.12 -11.38
N VAL A 25 5.55 4.12 -12.73
CA VAL A 25 4.81 3.11 -13.49
C VAL A 25 5.41 1.72 -13.32
N ALA A 26 6.74 1.57 -13.36
CA ALA A 26 7.41 0.28 -13.15
C ALA A 26 7.16 -0.26 -11.73
N LEU A 27 7.26 0.60 -10.69
CA LEU A 27 6.93 0.24 -9.31
C LEU A 27 5.45 -0.18 -9.16
N TYR A 28 4.55 0.52 -9.81
CA TYR A 28 3.13 0.16 -9.81
C TYR A 28 2.88 -1.21 -10.44
N HIS A 29 3.40 -1.46 -11.65
CA HIS A 29 3.23 -2.76 -12.32
C HIS A 29 3.80 -3.89 -11.47
N TYR A 30 4.95 -3.66 -10.83
CA TYR A 30 5.52 -4.62 -9.90
C TYR A 30 4.58 -4.93 -8.73
N ALA A 31 4.12 -3.90 -8.02
CA ALA A 31 3.24 -4.09 -6.87
C ALA A 31 1.88 -4.69 -7.29
N ARG A 32 1.28 -4.19 -8.38
CA ARG A 32 -0.02 -4.66 -8.86
C ARG A 32 0.02 -6.12 -9.32
N THR A 33 1.07 -6.55 -10.03
CA THR A 33 1.21 -7.95 -10.45
C THR A 33 1.34 -8.88 -9.25
N ALA A 34 2.10 -8.49 -8.22
CA ALA A 34 2.23 -9.28 -7.00
C ALA A 34 0.89 -9.35 -6.22
N ASP A 35 0.18 -8.25 -6.14
CA ASP A 35 -1.17 -8.14 -5.55
C ASP A 35 -2.17 -9.05 -6.27
N ASP A 36 -2.22 -9.00 -7.62
CA ASP A 36 -3.07 -9.87 -8.43
C ASP A 36 -2.76 -11.36 -8.21
N ILE A 37 -1.47 -11.72 -8.04
CA ILE A 37 -1.06 -13.10 -7.72
C ILE A 37 -1.57 -13.50 -6.33
N ALA A 38 -1.46 -12.62 -5.34
CA ALA A 38 -1.87 -12.90 -3.97
C ALA A 38 -3.39 -13.04 -3.84
N ASP A 39 -4.13 -12.14 -4.47
CA ASP A 39 -5.57 -11.96 -4.25
C ASP A 39 -6.45 -12.71 -5.23
N GLU A 40 -6.15 -12.61 -6.52
CA GLU A 40 -7.01 -13.05 -7.63
C GLU A 40 -6.39 -14.21 -8.43
N GLY A 41 -5.15 -14.59 -8.11
CA GLY A 41 -4.43 -15.66 -8.80
C GLY A 41 -5.19 -16.99 -8.74
N PRO A 42 -5.17 -17.77 -9.84
CA PRO A 42 -5.78 -19.11 -9.85
C PRO A 42 -5.03 -20.05 -8.89
N GLY A 43 -5.76 -20.94 -8.22
CA GLY A 43 -5.19 -21.97 -7.38
C GLY A 43 -5.36 -21.74 -5.87
N THR A 44 -4.75 -22.66 -5.10
CA THR A 44 -4.80 -22.61 -3.63
C THR A 44 -3.87 -21.52 -3.08
N PRO A 45 -4.03 -21.10 -1.80
CA PRO A 45 -3.09 -20.19 -1.15
C PRO A 45 -1.63 -20.63 -1.27
N GLU A 46 -1.35 -21.94 -1.16
CA GLU A 46 0.01 -22.50 -1.27
C GLU A 46 0.57 -22.33 -2.70
N GLN A 47 -0.28 -22.52 -3.72
CA GLN A 47 0.12 -22.33 -5.13
C GLN A 47 0.40 -20.85 -5.42
N ARG A 48 -0.44 -19.94 -4.92
CA ARG A 48 -0.21 -18.48 -5.04
C ARG A 48 1.06 -18.06 -4.34
N ARG A 49 1.32 -18.60 -3.13
CA ARG A 49 2.57 -18.36 -2.40
C ARG A 49 3.78 -18.87 -3.17
N ALA A 50 3.73 -20.08 -3.75
CA ALA A 50 4.82 -20.61 -4.57
C ALA A 50 5.09 -19.72 -5.80
N LEU A 51 4.05 -19.14 -6.40
CA LEU A 51 4.16 -18.21 -7.51
C LEU A 51 4.81 -16.88 -7.07
N LEU A 52 4.46 -16.33 -5.91
CA LEU A 52 5.11 -15.16 -5.31
C LEU A 52 6.58 -15.42 -4.98
N GLN A 53 6.95 -16.62 -4.50
CA GLN A 53 8.34 -16.98 -4.29
C GLN A 53 9.14 -17.01 -5.60
N ARG A 54 8.53 -17.50 -6.68
CA ARG A 54 9.15 -17.41 -8.01
C ARG A 54 9.27 -15.96 -8.48
N TYR A 55 8.25 -15.14 -8.27
CA TYR A 55 8.26 -13.71 -8.57
C TYR A 55 9.40 -12.99 -7.84
N ARG A 56 9.65 -13.36 -6.57
CA ARG A 56 10.81 -12.92 -5.78
C ARG A 56 12.15 -13.32 -6.41
N GLN A 57 12.26 -14.53 -6.94
CA GLN A 57 13.48 -14.97 -7.63
C GLN A 57 13.72 -14.13 -8.91
N CYS A 58 12.66 -13.81 -9.66
CA CYS A 58 12.76 -12.94 -10.83
C CYS A 58 13.20 -11.52 -10.46
N LEU A 59 12.69 -10.97 -9.35
CA LEU A 59 13.15 -9.68 -8.82
C LEU A 59 14.66 -9.72 -8.54
N LEU A 60 15.11 -10.70 -7.75
CA LEU A 60 16.52 -10.82 -7.36
C LEU A 60 17.43 -11.01 -8.58
N ALA A 61 17.00 -11.79 -9.56
CA ALA A 61 17.74 -11.96 -10.82
C ALA A 61 17.83 -10.64 -11.61
N ALA A 62 16.75 -9.88 -11.71
CA ALA A 62 16.73 -8.61 -12.41
C ALA A 62 17.66 -7.56 -11.77
N VAL A 63 17.68 -7.52 -10.42
CA VAL A 63 18.56 -6.61 -9.66
C VAL A 63 20.02 -7.08 -9.68
N GLY A 64 20.30 -8.36 -9.52
CA GLY A 64 21.66 -8.91 -9.57
C GLY A 64 22.32 -8.78 -10.96
N GLN A 65 21.56 -8.86 -12.04
CA GLN A 65 22.04 -8.56 -13.40
C GLN A 65 22.39 -7.07 -13.58
N ALA A 66 21.68 -6.18 -12.89
CA ALA A 66 21.99 -4.75 -12.90
C ALA A 66 23.34 -4.44 -12.24
N GLU A 67 23.65 -5.07 -11.10
CA GLU A 67 24.95 -4.93 -10.41
C GLU A 67 26.12 -5.54 -11.22
N ALA A 68 25.89 -6.64 -11.92
CA ALA A 68 26.91 -7.31 -12.74
C ALA A 68 27.27 -6.49 -14.00
N ASN A 69 26.32 -5.75 -14.57
CA ASN A 69 26.55 -4.90 -15.75
C ASN A 69 27.43 -3.65 -15.48
N GLU A 70 27.54 -3.22 -14.21
CA GLU A 70 28.49 -2.14 -13.86
C GLU A 70 29.95 -2.63 -13.82
N ASN A 71 30.17 -3.93 -13.62
CA ASN A 71 31.51 -4.50 -13.41
C ASN A 71 32.07 -5.33 -14.59
N THR A 72 31.26 -5.74 -15.56
CA THR A 72 31.70 -6.56 -16.69
C THR A 72 30.84 -6.25 -17.93
N GLY A 73 31.50 -6.10 -19.09
CA GLY A 73 30.81 -5.99 -20.38
C GLY A 73 29.85 -7.17 -20.63
N PRO A 74 29.05 -7.14 -21.72
CA PRO A 74 27.88 -7.99 -21.90
C PRO A 74 28.20 -9.46 -21.71
N THR A 75 27.71 -10.03 -20.59
CA THR A 75 27.80 -11.48 -20.34
C THR A 75 26.72 -12.23 -21.13
N PRO A 76 27.06 -13.38 -21.74
CA PRO A 76 26.09 -14.18 -22.47
C PRO A 76 24.96 -14.67 -21.55
N ARG A 77 23.71 -14.54 -22.03
CA ARG A 77 22.50 -15.11 -21.42
C ARG A 77 22.73 -16.60 -21.09
N PRO A 78 22.50 -17.06 -19.84
CA PRO A 78 22.62 -18.47 -19.54
C PRO A 78 21.63 -19.31 -20.38
N PRO A 79 22.04 -20.49 -20.88
CA PRO A 79 21.19 -21.34 -21.69
C PRO A 79 20.00 -21.81 -20.85
N GLY A 80 18.79 -21.79 -21.46
CA GLY A 80 17.52 -22.10 -20.85
C GLY A 80 17.52 -23.47 -20.14
N GLY A 81 17.34 -23.43 -18.83
CA GLY A 81 17.01 -24.61 -18.02
C GLY A 81 15.51 -24.94 -18.16
N ALA A 82 15.20 -26.20 -18.38
CA ALA A 82 13.90 -26.76 -18.66
C ALA A 82 12.84 -26.39 -17.59
N GLY A 83 11.76 -25.75 -18.04
CA GLY A 83 10.59 -25.34 -17.28
C GLY A 83 9.79 -24.32 -18.09
N GLN A 84 9.47 -24.63 -19.36
CA GLN A 84 9.03 -23.67 -20.38
C GLN A 84 7.62 -23.10 -20.26
N ASP A 85 6.85 -23.44 -19.21
CA ASP A 85 5.46 -22.97 -19.07
C ASP A 85 5.17 -22.07 -17.85
N GLN A 86 6.21 -21.56 -17.17
CA GLN A 86 5.97 -20.70 -16.01
C GLN A 86 6.35 -19.23 -16.32
N PRO A 87 5.50 -18.27 -15.93
CA PRO A 87 5.71 -16.85 -16.24
C PRO A 87 7.01 -16.33 -15.60
N GLY A 88 7.79 -15.60 -16.40
CA GLY A 88 9.01 -14.90 -15.94
C GLY A 88 8.80 -13.39 -15.79
N TRP A 89 7.64 -12.87 -16.14
CA TRP A 89 7.24 -11.46 -16.12
C TRP A 89 8.30 -10.47 -16.67
N PRO A 90 8.86 -10.69 -17.85
CA PRO A 90 9.87 -9.78 -18.41
C PRO A 90 9.33 -8.35 -18.56
N GLU A 91 8.03 -8.19 -18.85
CA GLU A 91 7.34 -6.91 -18.98
C GLU A 91 7.32 -6.10 -17.66
N VAL A 92 7.46 -6.77 -16.50
CA VAL A 92 7.55 -6.15 -15.19
C VAL A 92 9.01 -5.95 -14.78
N PHE A 93 9.83 -7.02 -14.87
CA PHE A 93 11.17 -7.01 -14.27
C PHE A 93 12.22 -6.31 -15.13
N GLU A 94 12.10 -6.27 -16.46
CA GLU A 94 13.03 -5.51 -17.29
C GLU A 94 12.93 -3.99 -17.07
N PRO A 95 11.72 -3.38 -17.03
CA PRO A 95 11.61 -1.96 -16.66
C PRO A 95 12.02 -1.71 -15.22
N LEU A 96 11.63 -2.58 -14.28
CA LEU A 96 11.95 -2.42 -12.87
C LEU A 96 13.45 -2.48 -12.60
N GLY A 97 14.17 -3.46 -13.20
CA GLY A 97 15.62 -3.58 -13.06
C GLY A 97 16.36 -2.33 -13.52
N ARG A 98 15.96 -1.77 -14.69
CA ARG A 98 16.49 -0.48 -15.18
C ARG A 98 16.24 0.66 -14.18
N VAL A 99 15.04 0.74 -13.62
CA VAL A 99 14.67 1.80 -12.66
C VAL A 99 15.45 1.64 -11.35
N VAL A 100 15.57 0.42 -10.84
CA VAL A 100 16.37 0.13 -9.62
C VAL A 100 17.82 0.58 -9.83
N GLN A 101 18.44 0.22 -10.95
CA GLN A 101 19.80 0.62 -11.28
C GLN A 101 19.93 2.15 -11.45
N GLN A 102 19.07 2.75 -12.28
CA GLN A 102 19.15 4.18 -12.61
C GLN A 102 18.99 5.09 -11.40
N HIS A 103 18.14 4.70 -10.45
CA HIS A 103 17.80 5.53 -9.29
C HIS A 103 18.39 5.01 -7.98
N GLY A 104 19.09 3.88 -7.96
CA GLY A 104 19.63 3.27 -6.75
C GLY A 104 18.53 2.89 -5.75
N LEU A 105 17.40 2.37 -6.22
CA LEU A 105 16.25 2.10 -5.34
C LEU A 105 16.58 1.05 -4.28
N PRO A 106 16.11 1.21 -3.04
CA PRO A 106 16.33 0.25 -1.97
C PRO A 106 15.55 -1.05 -2.24
N VAL A 107 16.26 -2.10 -2.66
CA VAL A 107 15.69 -3.42 -3.00
C VAL A 107 14.92 -4.03 -1.83
N GLN A 108 15.35 -3.76 -0.59
CA GLN A 108 14.66 -4.25 0.61
C GLN A 108 13.21 -3.78 0.67
N ALA A 109 12.90 -2.57 0.23
CA ALA A 109 11.52 -2.07 0.18
C ALA A 109 10.64 -2.88 -0.79
N LEU A 110 11.21 -3.36 -1.91
CA LEU A 110 10.50 -4.25 -2.83
C LEU A 110 10.28 -5.65 -2.22
N LEU A 111 11.28 -6.16 -1.50
CA LEU A 111 11.18 -7.44 -0.80
C LEU A 111 10.16 -7.38 0.35
N ASP A 112 10.12 -6.29 1.11
CA ASP A 112 9.13 -6.08 2.17
C ASP A 112 7.69 -6.15 1.62
N LEU A 113 7.43 -5.56 0.45
CA LEU A 113 6.12 -5.67 -0.23
C LEU A 113 5.79 -7.13 -0.57
N LEU A 114 6.74 -7.91 -1.07
CA LEU A 114 6.52 -9.33 -1.35
C LEU A 114 6.22 -10.13 -0.09
N ASP A 115 6.89 -9.83 1.03
CA ASP A 115 6.59 -10.48 2.31
C ASP A 115 5.15 -10.22 2.76
N ALA A 116 4.63 -9.01 2.51
CA ALA A 116 3.24 -8.69 2.78
C ALA A 116 2.28 -9.45 1.85
N PHE A 117 2.51 -9.45 0.54
CA PHE A 117 1.70 -10.21 -0.42
C PHE A 117 1.73 -11.73 -0.17
N GLU A 118 2.87 -12.29 0.24
CA GLU A 118 2.94 -13.69 0.68
C GLU A 118 2.06 -13.93 1.93
N GLN A 119 2.03 -13.00 2.88
CA GLN A 119 1.14 -13.07 4.05
C GLN A 119 -0.33 -13.00 3.64
N ASP A 120 -0.69 -12.18 2.66
CA ASP A 120 -2.07 -11.98 2.19
C ASP A 120 -2.67 -13.27 1.59
N THR A 121 -1.84 -14.18 1.06
CA THR A 121 -2.32 -15.48 0.57
C THR A 121 -3.01 -16.32 1.65
N HIS A 122 -2.68 -16.13 2.92
CA HIS A 122 -3.23 -16.86 4.07
C HIS A 122 -4.09 -16.00 5.00
N ASN A 123 -3.99 -14.68 4.84
CA ASN A 123 -4.75 -13.68 5.58
C ASN A 123 -4.87 -14.00 7.09
N PRO A 124 -3.74 -14.06 7.84
CA PRO A 124 -3.71 -14.47 9.23
C PRO A 124 -4.42 -13.43 10.12
N PRO A 125 -5.00 -13.85 11.25
CA PRO A 125 -5.59 -12.93 12.20
C PRO A 125 -4.53 -12.03 12.84
N TYR A 126 -4.93 -10.80 13.20
CA TYR A 126 -4.08 -9.84 13.88
C TYR A 126 -4.38 -9.85 15.40
N PRO A 127 -3.48 -10.38 16.24
CA PRO A 127 -3.73 -10.46 17.70
C PRO A 127 -3.88 -9.07 18.33
N ASP A 128 -3.12 -8.09 17.87
CA ASP A 128 -3.10 -6.74 18.41
C ASP A 128 -2.68 -5.69 17.37
N ARG A 129 -2.64 -4.42 17.79
CA ARG A 129 -2.20 -3.30 16.92
C ARG A 129 -0.73 -3.41 16.50
N ALA A 130 0.13 -4.02 17.31
CA ALA A 130 1.54 -4.16 16.97
C ALA A 130 1.73 -5.10 15.76
N ALA A 131 0.98 -6.21 15.73
CA ALA A 131 0.98 -7.13 14.58
C ALA A 131 0.44 -6.46 13.31
N LEU A 132 -0.63 -5.67 13.41
CA LEU A 132 -1.17 -4.92 12.28
C LEU A 132 -0.22 -3.82 11.81
N MET A 133 0.46 -3.15 12.72
CA MET A 133 1.51 -2.16 12.39
C MET A 133 2.70 -2.80 11.67
N ASP A 134 3.13 -4.01 12.10
CA ASP A 134 4.20 -4.74 11.40
C ASP A 134 3.78 -5.13 9.97
N TYR A 135 2.53 -5.52 9.78
CA TYR A 135 1.99 -5.72 8.42
C TYR A 135 2.03 -4.42 7.60
N CYS A 136 1.53 -3.29 8.13
CA CYS A 136 1.58 -2.00 7.44
C CYS A 136 3.01 -1.55 7.12
N ARG A 137 3.98 -1.86 7.99
CA ARG A 137 5.41 -1.58 7.76
C ARG A 137 5.93 -2.26 6.49
N ARG A 138 5.38 -3.42 6.13
CA ARG A 138 5.78 -4.19 4.94
C ARG A 138 4.87 -3.97 3.74
N SER A 139 3.57 -3.71 3.94
CA SER A 139 2.58 -3.58 2.86
C SER A 139 2.40 -2.14 2.35
N ALA A 140 2.60 -1.13 3.18
CA ALA A 140 2.31 0.26 2.84
C ALA A 140 3.54 1.18 2.90
N ASN A 141 4.33 1.12 3.98
CA ASN A 141 5.45 2.04 4.18
C ASN A 141 6.52 1.98 3.08
N PRO A 142 6.85 0.82 2.49
CA PRO A 142 7.83 0.75 1.41
C PRO A 142 7.46 1.60 0.20
N VAL A 143 6.18 1.73 -0.10
CA VAL A 143 5.69 2.56 -1.20
C VAL A 143 6.10 4.02 -1.01
N GLY A 144 5.81 4.57 0.17
CA GLY A 144 6.17 5.95 0.51
C GLY A 144 7.69 6.17 0.51
N ARG A 145 8.45 5.20 1.03
CA ARG A 145 9.91 5.24 1.05
C ARG A 145 10.52 5.21 -0.35
N LEU A 146 10.00 4.37 -1.26
CA LEU A 146 10.42 4.32 -2.66
C LEU A 146 10.13 5.63 -3.40
N LEU A 147 8.96 6.22 -3.18
CA LEU A 147 8.61 7.52 -3.76
C LEU A 147 9.49 8.64 -3.23
N LEU A 148 9.72 8.72 -1.90
CA LEU A 148 10.62 9.71 -1.32
C LEU A 148 12.04 9.58 -1.85
N HIS A 149 12.53 8.35 -2.01
CA HIS A 149 13.84 8.08 -2.59
C HIS A 149 13.94 8.64 -4.02
N LEU A 150 12.92 8.39 -4.87
CA LEU A 150 12.84 8.96 -6.23
C LEU A 150 12.83 10.50 -6.22
N TYR A 151 12.28 11.12 -5.19
CA TYR A 151 12.26 12.57 -5.02
C TYR A 151 13.53 13.14 -4.35
N GLY A 152 14.50 12.27 -4.02
CA GLY A 152 15.74 12.68 -3.37
C GLY A 152 15.57 13.06 -1.89
N VAL A 153 14.51 12.58 -1.22
CA VAL A 153 14.20 12.86 0.18
C VAL A 153 14.50 11.62 1.03
N ASN A 154 15.59 11.67 1.82
CA ASN A 154 16.10 10.52 2.55
C ASN A 154 16.35 10.80 4.05
N ASP A 155 15.94 11.96 4.56
CA ASP A 155 16.13 12.29 5.97
C ASP A 155 15.16 11.48 6.87
N ALA A 156 15.64 11.11 8.06
CA ALA A 156 14.91 10.25 8.98
C ALA A 156 13.53 10.79 9.39
N ALA A 157 13.41 12.12 9.52
CA ALA A 157 12.14 12.75 9.90
C ALA A 157 11.12 12.65 8.77
N SER A 158 11.52 12.85 7.51
CA SER A 158 10.65 12.69 6.34
C SER A 158 10.23 11.23 6.14
N LEU A 159 11.15 10.27 6.33
CA LEU A 159 10.84 8.85 6.26
C LEU A 159 9.84 8.45 7.35
N ALA A 160 10.03 8.89 8.59
CA ALA A 160 9.10 8.60 9.69
C ALA A 160 7.70 9.19 9.44
N GLN A 161 7.61 10.40 8.89
CA GLN A 161 6.34 11.03 8.53
C GLN A 161 5.66 10.32 7.35
N SER A 162 6.43 9.87 6.36
CA SER A 162 5.92 9.07 5.26
C SER A 162 5.35 7.74 5.75
N ASP A 163 6.07 7.04 6.63
CA ASP A 163 5.60 5.80 7.24
C ASP A 163 4.28 6.01 7.99
N ALA A 164 4.16 7.10 8.75
CA ALA A 164 2.92 7.43 9.46
C ALA A 164 1.74 7.70 8.49
N ILE A 165 1.98 8.41 7.37
CA ILE A 165 0.97 8.63 6.33
C ILE A 165 0.56 7.30 5.68
N CYS A 166 1.53 6.49 5.24
CA CYS A 166 1.27 5.23 4.55
C CYS A 166 0.51 4.24 5.44
N THR A 167 0.94 4.10 6.70
CA THR A 167 0.22 3.29 7.69
C THR A 167 -1.19 3.83 7.91
N ALA A 168 -1.37 5.15 8.08
CA ALA A 168 -2.71 5.74 8.24
C ALA A 168 -3.61 5.47 7.04
N LEU A 169 -3.11 5.60 5.81
CA LEU A 169 -3.86 5.30 4.60
C LEU A 169 -4.27 3.83 4.52
N GLN A 170 -3.37 2.93 4.87
CA GLN A 170 -3.67 1.50 4.91
C GLN A 170 -4.76 1.17 5.92
N LEU A 171 -4.67 1.70 7.15
CA LEU A 171 -5.70 1.55 8.16
C LEU A 171 -7.04 2.15 7.71
N ILE A 172 -7.02 3.35 7.10
CA ILE A 172 -8.21 3.99 6.54
C ILE A 172 -8.88 3.09 5.50
N ASN A 173 -8.08 2.46 4.62
CA ASN A 173 -8.58 1.53 3.63
C ASN A 173 -9.28 0.33 4.30
N PHE A 174 -8.68 -0.27 5.34
CA PHE A 174 -9.31 -1.37 6.09
C PHE A 174 -10.64 -0.95 6.73
N TRP A 175 -10.69 0.24 7.34
CA TRP A 175 -11.93 0.72 7.97
C TRP A 175 -12.99 1.15 6.95
N GLN A 176 -12.57 1.50 5.74
CA GLN A 176 -13.44 1.81 4.61
C GLN A 176 -14.05 0.55 4.00
N ASP A 177 -13.29 -0.55 3.95
CA ASP A 177 -13.57 -1.71 3.11
C ASP A 177 -14.17 -2.91 3.86
N PHE A 178 -14.59 -2.78 5.12
CA PHE A 178 -15.24 -3.86 5.88
C PHE A 178 -16.30 -4.62 5.09
N SER A 179 -17.19 -3.91 4.39
CA SER A 179 -18.27 -4.52 3.60
C SER A 179 -17.79 -5.29 2.36
N ARG A 180 -16.53 -5.15 1.98
CA ARG A 180 -15.88 -5.89 0.89
C ARG A 180 -15.02 -7.03 1.40
N ASP A 181 -14.26 -6.78 2.46
CA ASP A 181 -13.26 -7.71 3.00
C ASP A 181 -13.91 -8.83 3.80
N HIS A 182 -14.88 -8.48 4.66
CA HIS A 182 -15.52 -9.47 5.53
C HIS A 182 -16.21 -10.62 4.75
N PRO A 183 -16.96 -10.37 3.66
CA PRO A 183 -17.58 -11.46 2.89
C PRO A 183 -16.59 -12.45 2.28
N VAL A 184 -15.35 -12.03 2.03
CA VAL A 184 -14.27 -12.89 1.49
C VAL A 184 -13.34 -13.43 2.58
N GLY A 185 -13.70 -13.22 3.85
CA GLY A 185 -12.97 -13.74 5.01
C GLY A 185 -11.73 -12.92 5.39
N ARG A 186 -11.55 -11.73 4.83
CA ARG A 186 -10.44 -10.83 5.19
C ARG A 186 -10.83 -9.96 6.39
N CYS A 187 -10.04 -10.02 7.45
CA CYS A 187 -10.28 -9.24 8.65
C CYS A 187 -8.99 -8.62 9.19
N TYR A 188 -8.93 -7.30 9.13
CA TYR A 188 -7.80 -6.52 9.63
C TYR A 188 -8.06 -5.92 11.02
N LEU A 189 -9.12 -6.37 11.72
CA LEU A 189 -9.45 -5.91 13.06
C LEU A 189 -8.52 -6.55 14.09
N PRO A 190 -7.81 -5.76 14.94
CA PRO A 190 -7.01 -6.32 16.02
C PRO A 190 -7.90 -7.03 17.04
N HIS A 191 -7.57 -8.28 17.40
CA HIS A 191 -8.35 -9.08 18.33
C HIS A 191 -8.43 -8.44 19.73
N ALA A 192 -7.33 -7.86 20.21
CA ALA A 192 -7.30 -7.19 21.52
C ALA A 192 -8.26 -6.00 21.56
N ASP A 193 -8.35 -5.20 20.49
CA ASP A 193 -9.29 -4.08 20.39
C ASP A 193 -10.75 -4.58 20.40
N ALA A 194 -11.04 -5.62 19.63
CA ALA A 194 -12.38 -6.21 19.61
C ALA A 194 -12.79 -6.74 20.99
N GLN A 195 -11.90 -7.46 21.68
CA GLN A 195 -12.13 -7.96 23.03
C GLN A 195 -12.37 -6.84 24.04
N ALA A 196 -11.63 -5.74 23.96
CA ALA A 196 -11.82 -4.57 24.81
C ALA A 196 -13.22 -3.96 24.69
N HIS A 197 -13.86 -4.13 23.52
CA HIS A 197 -15.25 -3.71 23.26
C HIS A 197 -16.28 -4.84 23.47
N GLY A 198 -15.88 -5.96 24.09
CA GLY A 198 -16.77 -7.10 24.35
C GLY A 198 -17.18 -7.90 23.13
N LEU A 199 -16.43 -7.77 22.02
CA LEU A 199 -16.67 -8.51 20.77
C LEU A 199 -15.85 -9.79 20.74
N ASN A 200 -16.43 -10.85 20.16
CA ASN A 200 -15.73 -12.13 20.03
C ASN A 200 -14.78 -12.10 18.82
N PRO A 201 -13.46 -12.27 19.01
CA PRO A 201 -12.49 -12.28 17.92
C PRO A 201 -12.70 -13.38 16.87
N GLN A 202 -13.36 -14.49 17.25
CA GLN A 202 -13.59 -15.62 16.34
C GLN A 202 -14.62 -15.35 15.24
N VAL A 203 -15.41 -14.28 15.37
CA VAL A 203 -16.48 -13.93 14.45
C VAL A 203 -16.36 -12.52 13.89
N LEU A 204 -15.16 -11.96 13.83
CA LEU A 204 -14.93 -10.56 13.42
C LEU A 204 -15.46 -10.28 12.01
N CYS A 205 -15.28 -11.19 11.04
CA CYS A 205 -15.81 -11.04 9.69
C CYS A 205 -17.35 -11.17 9.60
N ALA A 206 -18.01 -11.63 10.65
CA ALA A 206 -19.47 -11.75 10.73
C ALA A 206 -20.13 -10.65 11.60
N LEU A 207 -19.37 -9.64 12.01
CA LEU A 207 -19.90 -8.54 12.82
C LEU A 207 -20.89 -7.69 12.02
N HIS A 208 -21.90 -7.22 12.74
CA HIS A 208 -22.88 -6.25 12.24
C HIS A 208 -22.81 -4.95 13.04
N ASP A 209 -23.35 -3.88 12.48
CA ASP A 209 -23.40 -2.60 13.14
C ASP A 209 -24.22 -2.69 14.45
N SER A 210 -23.57 -2.40 15.55
CA SER A 210 -24.07 -2.42 16.91
C SER A 210 -23.41 -1.31 17.73
N PRO A 211 -23.90 -0.94 18.92
CA PRO A 211 -23.21 0.03 19.76
C PRO A 211 -21.75 -0.35 20.08
N ALA A 212 -21.48 -1.65 20.27
CA ALA A 212 -20.12 -2.14 20.55
C ALA A 212 -19.21 -2.02 19.32
N THR A 213 -19.67 -2.42 18.13
CA THR A 213 -18.89 -2.28 16.90
C THR A 213 -18.69 -0.81 16.50
N GLN A 214 -19.69 0.05 16.73
CA GLN A 214 -19.55 1.50 16.50
C GLN A 214 -18.49 2.12 17.45
N ALA A 215 -18.44 1.67 18.71
CA ALA A 215 -17.43 2.12 19.64
C ALA A 215 -16.03 1.67 19.23
N LEU A 216 -15.87 0.42 18.79
CA LEU A 216 -14.62 -0.11 18.22
C LEU A 216 -14.20 0.71 16.99
N VAL A 217 -15.07 0.87 15.99
CA VAL A 217 -14.74 1.61 14.76
C VAL A 217 -14.40 3.07 15.07
N ARG A 218 -15.05 3.71 16.04
CA ARG A 218 -14.69 5.07 16.49
C ARG A 218 -13.26 5.13 17.00
N GLU A 219 -12.85 4.17 17.79
CA GLU A 219 -11.48 4.10 18.34
C GLU A 219 -10.46 3.89 17.21
N LEU A 220 -10.73 2.97 16.30
CA LEU A 220 -9.87 2.69 15.14
C LEU A 220 -9.75 3.89 14.18
N VAL A 221 -10.84 4.61 13.93
CA VAL A 221 -10.84 5.87 13.18
C VAL A 221 -9.99 6.93 13.86
N GLY A 222 -10.11 7.04 15.20
CA GLY A 222 -9.27 7.93 16.00
C GLY A 222 -7.78 7.61 15.88
N TRP A 223 -7.42 6.33 15.93
CA TRP A 223 -6.05 5.86 15.76
C TRP A 223 -5.48 6.20 14.36
N ALA A 224 -6.21 5.90 13.28
CA ALA A 224 -5.79 6.24 11.92
C ALA A 224 -5.64 7.76 11.74
N ARG A 225 -6.55 8.57 12.30
CA ARG A 225 -6.48 10.04 12.28
C ARG A 225 -5.25 10.56 13.03
N GLN A 226 -4.90 9.96 14.16
CA GLN A 226 -3.71 10.33 14.94
C GLN A 226 -2.43 10.08 14.12
N LEU A 227 -2.28 8.92 13.49
CA LEU A 227 -1.16 8.60 12.62
C LEU A 227 -1.06 9.57 11.44
N MET A 228 -2.19 9.87 10.78
CA MET A 228 -2.22 10.85 9.70
C MET A 228 -1.76 12.23 10.17
N THR A 229 -2.17 12.65 11.37
CA THR A 229 -1.75 13.92 11.97
C THR A 229 -0.25 13.97 12.24
N GLN A 230 0.35 12.84 12.69
CA GLN A 230 1.80 12.74 12.90
C GLN A 230 2.59 12.89 11.60
N GLY A 231 2.06 12.35 10.49
CA GLY A 231 2.74 12.36 9.20
C GLY A 231 2.46 13.58 8.33
N GLN A 232 1.30 14.22 8.45
CA GLN A 232 0.80 15.21 7.48
C GLN A 232 1.72 16.43 7.27
N GLY A 233 2.61 16.73 8.25
CA GLY A 233 3.60 17.79 8.14
C GLY A 233 4.64 17.58 7.02
N LEU A 234 4.78 16.36 6.50
CA LEU A 234 5.63 16.07 5.33
C LEU A 234 5.12 16.79 4.07
N ALA A 235 3.79 16.77 3.85
CA ALA A 235 3.20 17.24 2.60
C ALA A 235 3.52 18.70 2.25
N PRO A 236 3.45 19.68 3.19
CA PRO A 236 3.83 21.05 2.87
C PRO A 236 5.35 21.27 2.76
N ARG A 237 6.18 20.35 3.25
CA ARG A 237 7.65 20.46 3.13
C ARG A 237 8.18 19.95 1.78
N LEU A 238 7.43 19.08 1.11
CA LEU A 238 7.82 18.61 -0.21
C LEU A 238 7.59 19.70 -1.27
N PRO A 239 8.54 19.92 -2.21
CA PRO A 239 8.47 21.00 -3.17
C PRO A 239 7.46 20.74 -4.30
N GLY A 240 6.90 21.81 -4.84
CA GLY A 240 6.19 21.83 -6.10
C GLY A 240 5.00 20.87 -6.17
N ARG A 241 4.91 20.13 -7.29
CA ARG A 241 3.78 19.24 -7.59
C ARG A 241 3.68 18.06 -6.63
N VAL A 242 4.81 17.52 -6.19
CA VAL A 242 4.86 16.37 -5.26
C VAL A 242 4.22 16.72 -3.92
N GLY A 243 4.55 17.89 -3.37
CA GLY A 243 3.90 18.36 -2.14
C GLY A 243 2.40 18.55 -2.29
N TRP A 244 1.94 19.05 -3.44
CA TRP A 244 0.51 19.17 -3.72
C TRP A 244 -0.19 17.81 -3.83
N GLU A 245 0.43 16.85 -4.49
CA GLU A 245 -0.07 15.49 -4.60
C GLU A 245 -0.25 14.86 -3.21
N LEU A 246 0.79 14.92 -2.37
CA LEU A 246 0.73 14.36 -1.02
C LEU A 246 -0.32 15.08 -0.13
N ARG A 247 -0.49 16.41 -0.27
CA ARG A 247 -1.57 17.13 0.41
C ARG A 247 -2.94 16.58 0.05
N LEU A 248 -3.19 16.32 -1.25
CA LEU A 248 -4.47 15.79 -1.71
C LEU A 248 -4.68 14.35 -1.22
N VAL A 249 -3.64 13.52 -1.21
CA VAL A 249 -3.69 12.15 -0.66
C VAL A 249 -4.05 12.17 0.83
N VAL A 250 -3.37 13.02 1.62
CA VAL A 250 -3.67 13.20 3.06
C VAL A 250 -5.12 13.66 3.25
N GLN A 251 -5.57 14.66 2.48
CA GLN A 251 -6.94 15.16 2.60
C GLN A 251 -7.99 14.15 2.13
N GLY A 252 -7.65 13.29 1.15
CA GLY A 252 -8.51 12.17 0.73
C GLY A 252 -8.72 11.17 1.85
N GLY A 253 -7.65 10.71 2.49
CA GLY A 253 -7.71 9.82 3.65
C GLY A 253 -8.51 10.42 4.81
N LEU A 254 -8.23 11.67 5.19
CA LEU A 254 -8.98 12.38 6.24
C LEU A 254 -10.47 12.52 5.87
N ARG A 255 -10.78 12.75 4.60
CA ARG A 255 -12.17 12.85 4.14
C ARG A 255 -12.93 11.52 4.24
N ILE A 256 -12.26 10.38 4.00
CA ILE A 256 -12.88 9.07 4.25
C ILE A 256 -13.20 8.90 5.74
N LEU A 257 -12.27 9.25 6.64
CA LEU A 257 -12.53 9.22 8.08
C LEU A 257 -13.73 10.11 8.48
N ASP A 258 -13.81 11.33 7.93
CA ASP A 258 -14.97 12.22 8.16
C ASP A 258 -16.29 11.56 7.70
N LYS A 259 -16.28 10.80 6.61
CA LYS A 259 -17.45 10.07 6.12
C LYS A 259 -17.83 8.89 7.01
N ILE A 260 -16.86 8.16 7.55
CA ILE A 260 -17.12 7.09 8.54
C ILE A 260 -17.75 7.70 9.81
N GLU A 261 -17.27 8.85 10.27
CA GLU A 261 -17.87 9.59 11.39
C GLU A 261 -19.32 10.04 11.08
N ALA A 262 -19.55 10.55 9.88
CA ALA A 262 -20.89 10.98 9.44
C ALA A 262 -21.89 9.81 9.40
N LEU A 263 -21.42 8.58 9.12
CA LEU A 263 -22.19 7.34 9.24
C LEU A 263 -22.39 6.90 10.69
N GLN A 264 -21.95 7.69 11.68
CA GLN A 264 -21.94 7.32 13.09
C GLN A 264 -21.19 6.00 13.33
N TYR A 265 -20.09 5.82 12.59
CA TYR A 265 -19.21 4.62 12.62
C TYR A 265 -19.91 3.31 12.22
N ARG A 266 -21.03 3.39 11.50
CA ARG A 266 -21.75 2.25 10.91
C ARG A 266 -21.20 1.96 9.52
N SER A 267 -19.98 1.46 9.44
CA SER A 267 -19.29 1.19 8.17
C SER A 267 -19.13 -0.30 7.86
N LEU A 268 -19.60 -1.19 8.72
CA LEU A 268 -19.51 -2.64 8.47
C LEU A 268 -20.37 -3.08 7.29
N GLY A 269 -21.56 -2.50 7.12
CA GLY A 269 -22.46 -2.79 6.02
C GLY A 269 -22.41 -1.82 4.85
N GLN A 270 -21.66 -0.70 4.96
CA GLN A 270 -21.66 0.36 3.95
C GLN A 270 -20.27 0.94 3.74
N ARG A 271 -19.80 0.89 2.50
CA ARG A 271 -18.51 1.48 2.09
C ARG A 271 -18.62 2.99 1.87
N PRO A 272 -17.98 3.85 2.68
CA PRO A 272 -17.86 5.27 2.36
C PRO A 272 -16.93 5.48 1.16
N ARG A 273 -17.27 6.43 0.28
CA ARG A 273 -16.50 6.73 -0.94
C ARG A 273 -16.32 8.22 -1.11
N LEU A 274 -15.20 8.61 -1.74
CA LEU A 274 -15.02 9.96 -2.23
C LEU A 274 -15.88 10.18 -3.48
N HIS A 275 -16.41 11.39 -3.60
CA HIS A 275 -17.20 11.83 -4.74
C HIS A 275 -16.66 13.17 -5.26
N MET A 276 -17.02 13.54 -6.46
CA MET A 276 -16.57 14.81 -7.09
C MET A 276 -16.89 16.05 -6.25
N TRP A 277 -17.95 16.04 -5.47
CA TRP A 277 -18.28 17.14 -4.56
C TRP A 277 -17.41 17.23 -3.30
N ASP A 278 -16.59 16.21 -3.01
CA ASP A 278 -15.59 16.25 -1.93
C ASP A 278 -14.34 17.05 -2.37
N VAL A 279 -14.08 17.10 -3.68
CA VAL A 279 -12.86 17.69 -4.26
C VAL A 279 -12.67 19.17 -3.84
N PRO A 280 -13.66 20.06 -3.90
CA PRO A 280 -13.47 21.45 -3.48
C PRO A 280 -13.04 21.60 -2.02
N LEU A 281 -13.62 20.79 -1.12
CA LEU A 281 -13.24 20.77 0.29
C LEU A 281 -11.80 20.25 0.48
N MET A 282 -11.44 19.18 -0.22
CA MET A 282 -10.08 18.61 -0.17
C MET A 282 -9.04 19.62 -0.68
N LEU A 283 -9.30 20.30 -1.80
CA LEU A 283 -8.43 21.36 -2.34
C LEU A 283 -8.28 22.52 -1.36
N TRP A 284 -9.38 22.99 -0.77
CA TRP A 284 -9.36 24.08 0.20
C TRP A 284 -8.55 23.71 1.46
N ARG A 285 -8.73 22.50 1.99
CA ARG A 285 -7.95 21.99 3.13
C ARG A 285 -6.46 21.82 2.75
N ALA A 286 -6.16 21.25 1.57
CA ALA A 286 -4.82 21.08 1.06
C ALA A 286 -4.05 22.41 0.94
N ALA A 287 -4.73 23.47 0.43
CA ALA A 287 -4.15 24.80 0.32
C ALA A 287 -3.82 25.44 1.69
N ARG A 288 -4.49 25.00 2.76
CA ARG A 288 -4.28 25.52 4.13
C ARG A 288 -3.28 24.73 4.95
N MET A 289 -2.79 23.57 4.44
CA MET A 289 -1.72 22.83 5.10
C MET A 289 -0.45 23.68 5.11
N ARG A 290 0.08 23.94 6.30
CA ARG A 290 1.33 24.71 6.52
C ARG A 290 2.42 23.75 6.98
N ALA A 291 3.67 24.11 6.64
CA ALA A 291 4.85 23.40 7.12
C ALA A 291 5.06 23.60 8.63
#